data_fbbb38f205d57ed74aa3ba273de8678c
#
_entry.id   fbbb38f205d57ed74aa3ba273de8678c
#
_cell.length_a   1.000
_cell.length_b   1.000
_cell.length_c   1.000
_cell.angle_alpha   90.00
_cell.angle_beta   90.00
_cell.angle_gamma   90.00
#
_symmetry.space_group_name_H-M   'P 1'
#
loop_
_entity.id
_entity.type
_entity.pdbx_description
1 polymer ?
#
loop_
_entity_poly.entity_id
_entity_poly.type
_entity_poly.pdbx_seq_one_letter_code
_entity_poly.pdbx_strand_id
1 'polypeptide(L)'
;NVEPGGDSQADIDAAEFVESCMNDMQNTWIDTISEILSFLTFGWSYHEIVYKRRMGRTKDGRTRSKYADGLIGWRKLPIRAQETLYQWEYDDEDNLKGMTQMPPPSYNLYTIPIEKALLFRTKSRKDNPEGRSILRNAYRSWYFKRRIQEVEGIGIERDLAGLPVIYGPSDLDIWNPDDEQAQEILNGLQTQVRNIRRDEMEGVVLPDGYKLELLSTGGSRQFDTNAIINRYDNRIAM
;
A
#
# COMPACT_ATOMS: atom_id res chain seq x y z
N ASN A 1 -14.90 -14.97 23.33
CA ASN A 1 -16.15 -15.24 24.07
C ASN A 1 -17.12 -14.09 23.83
N VAL A 2 -18.41 -14.42 23.76
CA VAL A 2 -19.50 -13.44 23.72
C VAL A 2 -20.04 -13.34 25.15
N GLU A 3 -20.06 -12.14 25.72
CA GLU A 3 -20.57 -11.91 27.05
C GLU A 3 -22.04 -11.52 26.99
N PRO A 4 -22.90 -12.08 27.88
CA PRO A 4 -24.29 -11.68 27.97
C PRO A 4 -24.45 -10.21 28.35
N GLY A 5 -25.45 -9.52 27.79
CA GLY A 5 -25.72 -8.11 28.14
C GLY A 5 -26.32 -7.89 29.53
N GLY A 6 -26.78 -8.96 30.19
CA GLY A 6 -27.35 -8.97 31.52
C GLY A 6 -27.43 -10.39 32.09
N ASP A 7 -28.02 -10.50 33.30
CA ASP A 7 -28.12 -11.77 34.04
C ASP A 7 -29.40 -12.59 33.72
N SER A 8 -30.23 -12.10 32.78
CA SER A 8 -31.43 -12.84 32.41
C SER A 8 -31.13 -14.06 31.55
N GLN A 9 -31.97 -15.11 31.66
CA GLN A 9 -31.81 -16.31 30.81
C GLN A 9 -31.82 -15.93 29.32
N ALA A 10 -32.63 -14.94 28.92
CA ALA A 10 -32.71 -14.48 27.55
C ALA A 10 -31.40 -13.86 27.07
N ASP A 11 -30.67 -13.13 27.93
CA ASP A 11 -29.37 -12.55 27.60
C ASP A 11 -28.30 -13.64 27.43
N ILE A 12 -28.34 -14.65 28.29
CA ILE A 12 -27.43 -15.81 28.21
C ILE A 12 -27.67 -16.58 26.90
N ASP A 13 -28.94 -16.93 26.61
CA ASP A 13 -29.32 -17.65 25.40
C ASP A 13 -28.93 -16.85 24.13
N ALA A 14 -29.08 -15.52 24.16
CA ALA A 14 -28.69 -14.66 23.05
C ALA A 14 -27.16 -14.66 22.83
N ALA A 15 -26.39 -14.61 23.91
CA ALA A 15 -24.92 -14.65 23.81
C ALA A 15 -24.44 -15.99 23.25
N GLU A 16 -24.96 -17.12 23.76
CA GLU A 16 -24.66 -18.47 23.26
C GLU A 16 -25.05 -18.61 21.78
N PHE A 17 -26.21 -18.06 21.38
CA PHE A 17 -26.63 -18.10 20.00
C PHE A 17 -25.67 -17.31 19.09
N VAL A 18 -25.27 -16.10 19.48
CA VAL A 18 -24.30 -15.27 18.73
C VAL A 18 -22.96 -16.00 18.61
N GLU A 19 -22.43 -16.56 19.70
CA GLU A 19 -21.19 -17.33 19.67
C GLU A 19 -21.29 -18.55 18.74
N SER A 20 -22.43 -19.24 18.76
CA SER A 20 -22.70 -20.35 17.83
C SER A 20 -22.71 -19.89 16.37
N CYS A 21 -23.24 -18.70 16.07
CA CYS A 21 -23.23 -18.11 14.72
C CYS A 21 -21.82 -17.80 14.24
N MET A 22 -20.97 -17.23 15.11
CA MET A 22 -19.56 -16.93 14.81
C MET A 22 -18.77 -18.20 14.44
N ASN A 23 -19.04 -19.30 15.17
CA ASN A 23 -18.37 -20.59 14.97
C ASN A 23 -18.94 -21.43 13.80
N ASP A 24 -20.06 -21.01 13.21
CA ASP A 24 -20.77 -21.73 12.14
C ASP A 24 -20.66 -21.05 10.77
N MET A 25 -19.90 -19.96 10.66
CA MET A 25 -19.65 -19.28 9.40
C MET A 25 -18.81 -20.13 8.42
N GLN A 26 -18.83 -19.77 7.14
CA GLN A 26 -17.99 -20.39 6.10
C GLN A 26 -16.51 -20.01 6.27
N ASN A 27 -16.23 -18.78 6.66
CA ASN A 27 -14.90 -18.28 6.98
C ASN A 27 -14.67 -18.43 8.49
N THR A 28 -13.42 -18.50 8.89
CA THR A 28 -13.10 -18.49 10.32
C THR A 28 -13.36 -17.10 10.92
N TRP A 29 -13.64 -17.06 12.22
CA TRP A 29 -13.80 -15.78 12.90
C TRP A 29 -12.51 -14.96 12.89
N ILE A 30 -11.36 -15.63 12.93
CA ILE A 30 -10.03 -14.98 12.86
C ILE A 30 -9.83 -14.28 11.51
N ASP A 31 -10.19 -14.95 10.40
CA ASP A 31 -10.11 -14.32 9.07
C ASP A 31 -11.03 -13.10 8.98
N THR A 32 -12.25 -13.24 9.52
CA THR A 32 -13.22 -12.16 9.57
C THR A 32 -12.69 -10.95 10.37
N ILE A 33 -12.07 -11.19 11.54
CA ILE A 33 -11.42 -10.12 12.32
C ILE A 33 -10.29 -9.47 11.52
N SER A 34 -9.48 -10.24 10.82
CA SER A 34 -8.40 -9.69 9.99
C SER A 34 -8.93 -8.74 8.91
N GLU A 35 -10.04 -9.12 8.25
CA GLU A 35 -10.71 -8.25 7.29
C GLU A 35 -11.34 -7.02 7.95
N ILE A 36 -11.96 -7.17 9.12
CA ILE A 36 -12.52 -6.06 9.91
C ILE A 36 -11.42 -5.04 10.22
N LEU A 37 -10.26 -5.49 10.68
CA LEU A 37 -9.14 -4.63 11.08
C LEU A 37 -8.58 -3.79 9.92
N SER A 38 -8.97 -4.06 8.67
CA SER A 38 -8.64 -3.19 7.55
C SER A 38 -9.17 -1.76 7.74
N PHE A 39 -10.17 -1.55 8.63
CA PHE A 39 -10.64 -0.21 8.98
C PHE A 39 -9.54 0.67 9.58
N LEU A 40 -8.51 0.09 10.17
CA LEU A 40 -7.36 0.86 10.69
C LEU A 40 -6.58 1.50 9.53
N THR A 41 -6.39 0.75 8.46
CA THR A 41 -5.65 1.22 7.28
C THR A 41 -6.47 2.18 6.42
N PHE A 42 -7.73 1.86 6.14
CA PHE A 42 -8.58 2.64 5.23
C PHE A 42 -9.43 3.69 5.94
N GLY A 43 -9.59 3.56 7.27
CA GLY A 43 -10.48 4.39 8.08
C GLY A 43 -11.81 3.71 8.36
N TRP A 44 -12.27 2.81 7.50
CA TRP A 44 -13.52 2.07 7.59
C TRP A 44 -13.42 0.70 6.92
N SER A 45 -14.30 -0.23 7.33
CA SER A 45 -14.58 -1.47 6.61
C SER A 45 -16.08 -1.78 6.68
N TYR A 46 -16.64 -2.27 5.57
CA TYR A 46 -18.08 -2.53 5.40
C TYR A 46 -18.27 -4.00 5.08
N HIS A 47 -19.02 -4.71 5.93
CA HIS A 47 -19.25 -6.13 5.82
C HIS A 47 -20.72 -6.41 5.61
N GLU A 48 -21.07 -7.07 4.52
CA GLU A 48 -22.45 -7.52 4.28
C GLU A 48 -22.75 -8.75 5.15
N ILE A 49 -23.90 -8.75 5.81
CA ILE A 49 -24.36 -9.91 6.58
C ILE A 49 -25.10 -10.85 5.63
N VAL A 50 -24.49 -11.98 5.30
CA VAL A 50 -25.15 -13.03 4.52
C VAL A 50 -25.67 -14.10 5.46
N TYR A 51 -26.99 -14.22 5.51
CA TYR A 51 -27.67 -15.15 6.37
C TYR A 51 -27.76 -16.56 5.77
N LYS A 52 -27.94 -17.58 6.63
CA LYS A 52 -28.33 -18.93 6.28
C LYS A 52 -29.35 -19.49 7.27
N ARG A 53 -30.22 -20.38 6.79
CA ARG A 53 -31.03 -21.20 7.69
C ARG A 53 -30.21 -22.44 8.12
N ARG A 54 -30.15 -22.72 9.41
CA ARG A 54 -29.33 -23.78 10.01
C ARG A 54 -30.03 -25.11 9.88
N MET A 55 -29.70 -25.87 8.83
CA MET A 55 -30.38 -27.14 8.46
C MET A 55 -29.48 -28.35 8.65
N GLY A 56 -28.46 -28.30 9.49
CA GLY A 56 -27.51 -29.37 9.70
C GLY A 56 -26.59 -29.64 8.51
N ARG A 57 -26.09 -30.85 8.40
CA ARG A 57 -25.14 -31.28 7.36
C ARG A 57 -25.82 -31.56 6.01
N THR A 58 -26.44 -30.57 5.41
CA THR A 58 -27.03 -30.66 4.08
C THR A 58 -25.97 -30.62 2.98
N LYS A 59 -26.34 -31.12 1.75
CA LYS A 59 -25.49 -30.95 0.56
C LYS A 59 -25.50 -29.54 0.03
N ASP A 60 -26.57 -28.77 0.29
CA ASP A 60 -26.65 -27.37 -0.11
C ASP A 60 -25.78 -26.50 0.78
N GLY A 61 -24.70 -25.93 0.20
CA GLY A 61 -23.78 -25.01 0.91
C GLY A 61 -24.44 -23.73 1.41
N ARG A 62 -25.64 -23.38 0.94
CA ARG A 62 -26.37 -22.19 1.39
C ARG A 62 -27.05 -22.41 2.75
N THR A 63 -27.40 -23.66 3.10
CA THR A 63 -28.10 -23.99 4.34
C THR A 63 -27.29 -24.91 5.25
N ARG A 64 -26.11 -25.34 4.78
CA ARG A 64 -25.22 -26.23 5.55
C ARG A 64 -24.77 -25.56 6.85
N SER A 65 -24.94 -26.26 7.95
CA SER A 65 -24.65 -25.77 9.30
C SER A 65 -24.15 -26.92 10.20
N LYS A 66 -23.45 -26.58 11.26
CA LYS A 66 -23.13 -27.48 12.37
C LYS A 66 -24.38 -27.81 13.19
N TYR A 67 -25.39 -26.96 13.15
CA TYR A 67 -26.62 -27.01 13.91
C TYR A 67 -27.83 -27.36 13.01
N ALA A 68 -28.85 -28.02 13.57
CA ALA A 68 -30.05 -28.40 12.86
C ALA A 68 -31.31 -27.86 13.57
N ASP A 69 -31.22 -26.65 14.10
CA ASP A 69 -32.27 -25.97 14.90
C ASP A 69 -33.26 -25.18 14.05
N GLY A 70 -32.98 -25.03 12.73
CA GLY A 70 -33.83 -24.28 11.81
C GLY A 70 -33.78 -22.76 12.00
N LEU A 71 -32.95 -22.26 12.92
CA LEU A 71 -32.75 -20.81 13.15
C LEU A 71 -31.97 -20.16 12.00
N ILE A 72 -32.04 -18.84 11.97
CA ILE A 72 -31.31 -18.03 10.98
C ILE A 72 -30.01 -17.57 11.62
N GLY A 73 -28.89 -18.11 11.14
CA GLY A 73 -27.55 -17.71 11.57
C GLY A 73 -26.78 -17.02 10.45
N TRP A 74 -25.53 -16.69 10.72
CA TRP A 74 -24.64 -16.08 9.74
C TRP A 74 -23.99 -17.15 8.86
N ARG A 75 -24.04 -16.96 7.52
CA ARG A 75 -23.30 -17.78 6.58
C ARG A 75 -21.90 -17.26 6.39
N LYS A 76 -21.75 -15.95 6.19
CA LYS A 76 -20.49 -15.24 6.04
C LYS A 76 -20.69 -13.74 6.24
N LEU A 77 -19.61 -13.04 6.53
CA LEU A 77 -19.53 -11.58 6.65
C LEU A 77 -18.49 -11.04 5.66
N PRO A 78 -18.74 -11.15 4.34
CA PRO A 78 -17.77 -10.73 3.35
C PRO A 78 -17.52 -9.22 3.42
N ILE A 79 -16.25 -8.83 3.41
CA ILE A 79 -15.88 -7.43 3.26
C ILE A 79 -16.28 -6.93 1.87
N ARG A 80 -16.74 -5.70 1.81
CA ARG A 80 -16.94 -4.96 0.58
C ARG A 80 -15.73 -4.06 0.39
N ALA A 81 -14.95 -4.34 -0.66
CA ALA A 81 -13.68 -3.68 -0.89
C ALA A 81 -13.87 -2.15 -0.95
N GLN A 82 -13.03 -1.43 -0.20
CA GLN A 82 -13.11 0.02 -0.09
C GLN A 82 -12.94 0.72 -1.44
N GLU A 83 -12.14 0.13 -2.32
CA GLU A 83 -11.87 0.64 -3.67
C GLU A 83 -13.09 0.58 -4.59
N THR A 84 -14.11 -0.21 -4.22
CA THR A 84 -15.35 -0.33 -4.99
C THR A 84 -16.44 0.63 -4.55
N LEU A 85 -16.21 1.42 -3.51
CA LEU A 85 -17.15 2.43 -3.05
C LEU A 85 -17.43 3.43 -4.19
N TYR A 86 -18.69 3.54 -4.55
CA TYR A 86 -19.18 4.56 -5.48
C TYR A 86 -19.72 5.76 -4.72
N GLN A 87 -20.68 5.52 -3.80
CA GLN A 87 -21.23 6.56 -2.93
C GLN A 87 -21.88 5.97 -1.66
N TRP A 88 -22.02 6.81 -0.65
CA TRP A 88 -22.84 6.54 0.52
C TRP A 88 -24.26 7.02 0.29
N GLU A 89 -25.24 6.21 0.68
CA GLU A 89 -26.66 6.55 0.56
C GLU A 89 -27.17 7.05 1.91
N TYR A 90 -27.95 8.12 1.85
CA TYR A 90 -28.58 8.72 3.05
C TYR A 90 -30.09 8.74 2.87
N ASP A 91 -30.81 8.78 3.98
CA ASP A 91 -32.25 9.02 3.99
C ASP A 91 -32.56 10.53 4.01
N ASP A 92 -33.86 10.86 4.04
CA ASP A 92 -34.32 12.26 4.05
C ASP A 92 -34.00 12.99 5.37
N GLU A 93 -33.55 12.26 6.39
CA GLU A 93 -33.15 12.77 7.70
C GLU A 93 -31.62 12.80 7.89
N ASP A 94 -30.86 12.64 6.79
CA ASP A 94 -29.39 12.56 6.75
C ASP A 94 -28.78 11.36 7.52
N ASN A 95 -29.57 10.32 7.82
CA ASN A 95 -29.02 9.09 8.38
C ASN A 95 -28.43 8.19 7.30
N LEU A 96 -27.36 7.48 7.62
CA LEU A 96 -26.73 6.55 6.70
C LEU A 96 -27.67 5.37 6.37
N LYS A 97 -28.10 5.28 5.11
CA LYS A 97 -28.98 4.23 4.59
C LYS A 97 -28.20 3.02 4.06
N GLY A 98 -27.03 3.23 3.50
CA GLY A 98 -26.23 2.15 2.95
C GLY A 98 -25.02 2.60 2.16
N MET A 99 -24.39 1.62 1.52
CA MET A 99 -23.24 1.80 0.64
C MET A 99 -23.56 1.30 -0.75
N THR A 100 -23.40 2.15 -1.76
CA THR A 100 -23.44 1.76 -3.17
C THR A 100 -22.01 1.51 -3.65
N GLN A 101 -21.77 0.32 -4.20
CA GLN A 101 -20.49 -0.09 -4.75
C GLN A 101 -20.58 -0.34 -6.26
N MET A 102 -19.43 -0.24 -6.94
CA MET A 102 -19.26 -0.52 -8.37
C MET A 102 -18.08 -1.49 -8.57
N PRO A 103 -18.29 -2.80 -8.32
CA PRO A 103 -17.22 -3.78 -8.35
C PRO A 103 -16.89 -4.24 -9.78
N PRO A 104 -15.61 -4.50 -10.09
CA PRO A 104 -15.23 -5.19 -11.32
C PRO A 104 -15.70 -6.66 -11.28
N PRO A 105 -15.82 -7.35 -12.42
CA PRO A 105 -15.58 -6.86 -13.78
C PRO A 105 -16.80 -6.20 -14.42
N SER A 106 -17.98 -6.30 -13.81
CA SER A 106 -19.24 -5.84 -14.41
C SER A 106 -19.47 -4.34 -14.28
N TYR A 107 -18.86 -3.72 -13.26
CA TYR A 107 -19.05 -2.30 -12.91
C TYR A 107 -20.52 -1.88 -12.75
N ASN A 108 -21.39 -2.84 -12.40
CA ASN A 108 -22.78 -2.56 -12.07
C ASN A 108 -22.88 -1.97 -10.67
N LEU A 109 -23.83 -1.05 -10.48
CA LEU A 109 -24.09 -0.45 -9.18
C LEU A 109 -24.92 -1.41 -8.31
N TYR A 110 -24.46 -1.64 -7.10
CA TYR A 110 -25.15 -2.45 -6.08
C TYR A 110 -25.19 -1.68 -4.78
N THR A 111 -26.40 -1.44 -4.27
CA THR A 111 -26.59 -0.82 -2.96
C THR A 111 -26.78 -1.88 -1.88
N ILE A 112 -25.98 -1.81 -0.84
CA ILE A 112 -26.06 -2.69 0.33
C ILE A 112 -26.56 -1.84 1.50
N PRO A 113 -27.78 -2.09 1.99
CA PRO A 113 -28.36 -1.31 3.07
C PRO A 113 -27.63 -1.56 4.40
N ILE A 114 -27.57 -0.53 5.24
CA ILE A 114 -26.90 -0.60 6.54
C ILE A 114 -27.52 -1.63 7.48
N GLU A 115 -28.81 -1.91 7.34
CA GLU A 115 -29.55 -2.92 8.10
C GLU A 115 -29.03 -4.36 7.84
N LYS A 116 -28.37 -4.56 6.72
CA LYS A 116 -27.77 -5.85 6.32
C LYS A 116 -26.25 -5.81 6.32
N ALA A 117 -25.66 -4.88 7.05
CA ALA A 117 -24.23 -4.69 7.05
C ALA A 117 -23.70 -4.32 8.44
N LEU A 118 -22.41 -4.53 8.60
CA LEU A 118 -21.64 -4.05 9.74
C LEU A 118 -20.63 -3.02 9.23
N LEU A 119 -20.73 -1.80 9.71
CA LEU A 119 -19.76 -0.75 9.42
C LEU A 119 -18.83 -0.60 10.62
N PHE A 120 -17.56 -0.96 10.43
CA PHE A 120 -16.49 -0.68 11.37
C PHE A 120 -15.73 0.55 10.90
N ARG A 121 -15.45 1.47 11.80
CA ARG A 121 -14.74 2.70 11.46
C ARG A 121 -13.91 3.20 12.62
N THR A 122 -12.85 3.91 12.32
CA THR A 122 -12.12 4.72 13.28
C THR A 122 -12.97 5.93 13.67
N LYS A 123 -12.43 6.83 14.48
CA LYS A 123 -13.14 8.04 14.90
C LYS A 123 -13.60 8.85 13.67
N SER A 124 -14.91 8.97 13.51
CA SER A 124 -15.56 9.79 12.50
C SER A 124 -15.61 11.26 12.94
N ARG A 125 -15.64 12.15 11.95
CA ARG A 125 -15.92 13.58 12.14
C ARG A 125 -17.00 14.01 11.15
N LYS A 126 -17.92 14.88 11.58
CA LYS A 126 -18.98 15.45 10.75
C LYS A 126 -19.90 14.38 10.13
N ASP A 127 -20.25 13.36 10.90
CA ASP A 127 -21.07 12.21 10.50
C ASP A 127 -20.68 11.48 9.21
N ASN A 128 -19.44 11.72 8.76
CA ASN A 128 -18.92 10.97 7.63
C ASN A 128 -18.83 9.48 8.01
N PRO A 129 -19.42 8.54 7.23
CA PRO A 129 -19.31 7.11 7.46
C PRO A 129 -17.88 6.61 7.30
N GLU A 130 -17.04 7.29 6.55
CA GLU A 130 -15.63 7.01 6.48
C GLU A 130 -14.92 7.57 7.72
N GLY A 131 -14.22 6.70 8.42
CA GLY A 131 -13.31 7.11 9.48
C GLY A 131 -12.01 7.69 8.90
N ARG A 132 -11.03 7.85 9.75
CA ARG A 132 -9.72 8.35 9.36
C ARG A 132 -8.66 7.26 9.49
N SER A 133 -7.99 6.93 8.39
CA SER A 133 -6.83 6.03 8.41
C SER A 133 -5.81 6.46 9.47
N ILE A 134 -5.32 5.51 10.27
CA ILE A 134 -4.23 5.75 11.21
C ILE A 134 -2.92 6.11 10.49
N LEU A 135 -2.76 5.62 9.27
CA LEU A 135 -1.56 5.86 8.44
C LEU A 135 -1.50 7.28 7.87
N ARG A 136 -2.61 8.03 7.92
CA ARG A 136 -2.67 9.37 7.32
C ARG A 136 -1.65 10.34 7.92
N ASN A 137 -1.35 10.23 9.21
CA ASN A 137 -0.36 11.08 9.85
C ASN A 137 1.07 10.70 9.50
N ALA A 138 1.30 9.40 9.21
CA ALA A 138 2.61 8.86 8.84
C ALA A 138 2.97 9.15 7.37
N TYR A 139 1.98 9.40 6.50
CA TYR A 139 2.18 9.51 5.05
C TYR A 139 3.28 10.50 4.64
N ARG A 140 3.30 11.69 5.22
CA ARG A 140 4.31 12.70 4.89
C ARG A 140 5.72 12.22 5.25
N SER A 141 5.89 11.63 6.41
CA SER A 141 7.19 11.12 6.85
C SER A 141 7.64 9.94 6.00
N TRP A 142 6.73 9.03 5.66
CA TRP A 142 6.97 7.92 4.76
C TRP A 142 7.38 8.40 3.35
N TYR A 143 6.68 9.38 2.78
CA TYR A 143 6.99 9.93 1.46
C TYR A 143 8.39 10.52 1.39
N PHE A 144 8.78 11.34 2.38
CA PHE A 144 10.12 11.92 2.41
C PHE A 144 11.20 10.88 2.69
N LYS A 145 10.94 9.91 3.57
CA LYS A 145 11.86 8.79 3.80
C LYS A 145 12.14 8.04 2.51
N ARG A 146 11.08 7.63 1.79
CA ARG A 146 11.21 6.94 0.51
C ARG A 146 12.05 7.75 -0.49
N ARG A 147 11.80 9.05 -0.58
CA ARG A 147 12.55 9.92 -1.49
C ARG A 147 14.04 10.01 -1.14
N ILE A 148 14.37 10.04 0.14
CA ILE A 148 15.76 10.05 0.60
C ILE A 148 16.44 8.72 0.31
N GLN A 149 15.76 7.60 0.51
CA GLN A 149 16.29 6.28 0.18
C GLN A 149 16.58 6.13 -1.32
N GLU A 150 15.71 6.66 -2.20
CA GLU A 150 15.94 6.71 -3.64
C GLU A 150 17.21 7.53 -3.99
N VAL A 151 17.34 8.71 -3.41
CA VAL A 151 18.50 9.58 -3.62
C VAL A 151 19.79 8.94 -3.06
N GLU A 152 19.70 8.28 -1.92
CA GLU A 152 20.81 7.54 -1.32
C GLU A 152 21.28 6.40 -2.24
N GLY A 153 20.34 5.62 -2.78
CA GLY A 153 20.66 4.54 -3.72
C GLY A 153 21.39 5.06 -4.96
N ILE A 154 20.87 6.14 -5.57
CA ILE A 154 21.52 6.79 -6.71
C ILE A 154 22.91 7.34 -6.34
N GLY A 155 23.05 7.92 -5.15
CA GLY A 155 24.32 8.45 -4.65
C GLY A 155 25.36 7.32 -4.47
N ILE A 156 24.96 6.20 -3.90
CA ILE A 156 25.82 5.02 -3.72
C ILE A 156 26.26 4.48 -5.10
N GLU A 157 25.32 4.34 -6.03
CA GLU A 157 25.63 3.85 -7.37
C GLU A 157 26.64 4.77 -8.07
N ARG A 158 26.47 6.09 -8.00
CA ARG A 158 27.40 7.06 -8.57
C ARG A 158 28.75 7.07 -7.85
N ASP A 159 28.78 6.94 -6.54
CA ASP A 159 30.04 6.91 -5.78
C ASP A 159 30.83 5.62 -6.06
N LEU A 160 30.14 4.50 -6.24
CA LEU A 160 30.77 3.22 -6.61
C LEU A 160 31.26 3.21 -8.05
N ALA A 161 30.50 3.78 -8.99
CA ALA A 161 30.89 3.87 -10.39
C ALA A 161 31.98 4.92 -10.63
N GLY A 162 31.98 6.00 -9.84
CA GLY A 162 32.75 7.20 -10.05
C GLY A 162 32.19 8.04 -11.21
N LEU A 163 32.51 9.34 -11.23
CA LEU A 163 32.20 10.21 -12.36
C LEU A 163 33.31 10.10 -13.38
N PRO A 164 33.09 9.55 -14.58
CA PRO A 164 34.13 9.46 -15.58
C PRO A 164 34.48 10.83 -16.13
N VAL A 165 35.75 11.18 -16.07
CA VAL A 165 36.30 12.42 -16.61
C VAL A 165 37.47 12.08 -17.51
N ILE A 166 37.44 12.61 -18.74
CA ILE A 166 38.54 12.47 -19.70
C ILE A 166 39.28 13.79 -19.77
N TYR A 167 40.59 13.73 -19.54
CA TYR A 167 41.53 14.83 -19.74
C TYR A 167 42.21 14.63 -21.11
N GLY A 168 42.19 15.68 -21.93
CA GLY A 168 42.87 15.71 -23.19
C GLY A 168 44.18 16.47 -23.12
N PRO A 169 45.05 16.38 -24.17
CA PRO A 169 46.27 17.15 -24.27
C PRO A 169 45.94 18.68 -24.33
N SER A 170 46.81 19.49 -23.76
CA SER A 170 46.60 20.95 -23.60
C SER A 170 46.80 21.77 -24.89
N ASP A 171 47.31 21.16 -25.91
CA ASP A 171 47.60 21.74 -27.20
C ASP A 171 46.45 21.65 -28.21
N LEU A 172 45.39 20.87 -27.88
CA LEU A 172 44.21 20.73 -28.70
C LEU A 172 43.03 21.50 -28.12
N ASP A 173 42.57 22.51 -28.89
CA ASP A 173 41.33 23.23 -28.54
C ASP A 173 40.11 22.49 -29.05
N ILE A 174 39.63 21.52 -28.29
CA ILE A 174 38.42 20.69 -28.61
C ILE A 174 37.13 21.52 -28.52
N TRP A 175 37.19 22.75 -28.04
CA TRP A 175 36.00 23.61 -27.88
C TRP A 175 35.85 24.59 -29.07
N ASN A 176 36.75 24.55 -30.05
CA ASN A 176 36.65 25.41 -31.21
C ASN A 176 35.47 24.95 -32.11
N PRO A 177 34.40 25.76 -32.27
CA PRO A 177 33.23 25.36 -33.05
C PRO A 177 33.49 25.32 -34.56
N ASP A 178 34.56 25.98 -35.06
CA ASP A 178 34.88 26.11 -36.47
C ASP A 178 35.83 24.99 -36.94
N ASP A 179 36.30 24.12 -36.05
CA ASP A 179 37.16 23.00 -36.36
C ASP A 179 36.35 21.69 -36.37
N GLU A 180 36.02 21.18 -37.56
CA GLU A 180 35.25 19.94 -37.74
C GLU A 180 35.94 18.75 -37.05
N GLN A 181 37.28 18.65 -37.09
CA GLN A 181 38.01 17.54 -36.47
C GLN A 181 37.94 17.60 -34.96
N ALA A 182 38.06 18.80 -34.38
CA ALA A 182 37.93 19.02 -32.95
C ALA A 182 36.52 18.63 -32.47
N GLN A 183 35.47 18.99 -33.20
CA GLN A 183 34.08 18.63 -32.92
C GLN A 183 33.82 17.13 -33.01
N GLU A 184 34.41 16.45 -33.98
CA GLU A 184 34.27 15.00 -34.13
C GLU A 184 34.93 14.24 -32.98
N ILE A 185 36.12 14.68 -32.53
CA ILE A 185 36.80 14.17 -31.35
C ILE A 185 35.97 14.41 -30.07
N LEU A 186 35.45 15.62 -29.89
CA LEU A 186 34.60 15.96 -28.74
C LEU A 186 33.37 15.07 -28.66
N ASN A 187 32.66 14.88 -29.76
CA ASN A 187 31.47 14.01 -29.84
C ASN A 187 31.82 12.54 -29.55
N GLY A 188 32.95 12.06 -30.04
CA GLY A 188 33.47 10.71 -29.78
C GLY A 188 33.75 10.52 -28.27
N LEU A 189 34.46 11.45 -27.63
CA LEU A 189 34.78 11.43 -26.21
C LEU A 189 33.53 11.53 -25.34
N GLN A 190 32.58 12.40 -25.70
CA GLN A 190 31.30 12.52 -24.98
C GLN A 190 30.50 11.21 -25.06
N THR A 191 30.50 10.54 -26.20
CA THR A 191 29.84 9.26 -26.37
C THR A 191 30.49 8.18 -25.54
N GLN A 192 31.84 8.14 -25.49
CA GLN A 192 32.57 7.24 -24.63
C GLN A 192 32.25 7.44 -23.16
N VAL A 193 32.32 8.70 -22.67
CA VAL A 193 32.01 9.05 -21.26
C VAL A 193 30.58 8.64 -20.86
N ARG A 194 29.60 8.84 -21.75
CA ARG A 194 28.20 8.48 -21.50
C ARG A 194 27.97 6.96 -21.44
N ASN A 195 28.77 6.20 -22.20
CA ASN A 195 28.63 4.76 -22.35
C ASN A 195 29.53 3.97 -21.38
N ILE A 196 30.40 4.64 -20.62
CA ILE A 196 31.21 3.96 -19.61
C ILE A 196 30.29 3.35 -18.57
N ARG A 197 30.25 2.02 -18.56
CA ARG A 197 29.63 1.21 -17.51
C ARG A 197 30.76 0.45 -16.81
N ARG A 198 30.62 0.24 -15.52
CA ARG A 198 31.54 -0.56 -14.76
C ARG A 198 31.06 -2.02 -14.79
N ASP A 199 31.15 -2.62 -15.99
CA ASP A 199 30.79 -4.01 -16.22
C ASP A 199 32.06 -4.86 -16.42
N GLU A 200 32.04 -6.15 -16.10
CA GLU A 200 33.21 -7.04 -16.13
C GLU A 200 33.84 -7.21 -17.54
N MET A 201 33.18 -6.76 -18.58
CA MET A 201 33.57 -6.96 -19.96
C MET A 201 33.89 -5.67 -20.76
N GLU A 202 33.89 -4.48 -20.14
CA GLU A 202 34.05 -3.23 -20.87
C GLU A 202 35.44 -2.62 -20.65
N GLY A 203 36.15 -2.34 -21.74
CA GLY A 203 37.39 -1.57 -21.77
C GLY A 203 37.21 -0.27 -22.54
N VAL A 204 37.97 0.76 -22.17
CA VAL A 204 38.00 2.04 -22.88
C VAL A 204 39.35 2.17 -23.58
N VAL A 205 39.35 2.48 -24.86
CA VAL A 205 40.55 2.79 -25.65
C VAL A 205 40.61 4.30 -25.83
N LEU A 206 41.69 4.89 -25.35
CA LEU A 206 41.94 6.32 -25.49
C LEU A 206 43.13 6.56 -26.40
N PRO A 207 43.12 7.63 -27.18
CA PRO A 207 44.30 8.07 -27.96
C PRO A 207 45.45 8.47 -27.03
N ASP A 208 46.67 8.54 -27.56
CA ASP A 208 47.82 8.99 -26.81
C ASP A 208 47.64 10.43 -26.30
N GLY A 209 48.06 10.70 -25.08
CA GLY A 209 47.88 11.98 -24.41
C GLY A 209 46.55 12.19 -23.72
N TYR A 210 45.59 11.26 -23.85
CA TYR A 210 44.33 11.32 -23.10
C TYR A 210 44.38 10.46 -21.83
N LYS A 211 43.77 10.95 -20.78
CA LYS A 211 43.69 10.25 -19.49
C LYS A 211 42.23 10.18 -19.03
N LEU A 212 41.77 8.96 -18.70
CA LEU A 212 40.48 8.75 -18.04
C LEU A 212 40.69 8.62 -16.52
N GLU A 213 39.92 9.39 -15.77
CA GLU A 213 39.83 9.25 -14.32
C GLU A 213 38.38 9.03 -13.92
N LEU A 214 38.17 8.16 -12.96
CA LEU A 214 36.87 8.01 -12.31
C LEU A 214 36.94 8.82 -11.01
N LEU A 215 36.36 10.03 -11.04
CA LEU A 215 36.28 10.86 -9.84
C LEU A 215 35.22 10.27 -8.92
N SER A 216 35.66 9.69 -7.82
CA SER A 216 34.79 9.38 -6.70
C SER A 216 34.84 10.55 -5.73
N THR A 217 33.69 10.88 -5.14
CA THR A 217 33.63 11.91 -4.08
C THR A 217 34.35 11.47 -2.79
N GLY A 218 35.19 10.44 -2.86
CA GLY A 218 36.11 9.83 -1.87
C GLY A 218 36.25 10.52 -0.50
N GLY A 219 35.17 10.87 0.12
CA GLY A 219 35.13 11.58 1.38
C GLY A 219 33.82 11.41 2.09
N SER A 220 33.79 11.68 3.37
CA SER A 220 32.61 11.66 4.21
C SER A 220 31.40 12.29 3.49
N ARG A 221 30.32 11.52 3.32
CA ARG A 221 29.04 12.06 2.82
C ARG A 221 28.70 13.34 3.59
N GLN A 222 28.41 14.40 2.90
CA GLN A 222 28.08 15.71 3.48
C GLN A 222 26.84 15.65 4.39
N PHE A 223 26.01 14.59 4.25
CA PHE A 223 24.84 14.34 5.06
C PHE A 223 24.80 12.88 5.52
N ASP A 224 24.54 12.68 6.80
CA ASP A 224 24.24 11.36 7.36
C ASP A 224 22.80 10.94 6.99
N THR A 225 22.66 10.23 5.88
CA THR A 225 21.37 9.72 5.40
C THR A 225 20.73 8.76 6.40
N ASN A 226 21.52 7.95 7.13
CA ASN A 226 21.02 7.04 8.15
C ASN A 226 20.35 7.79 9.31
N ALA A 227 20.95 8.86 9.79
CA ALA A 227 20.36 9.70 10.85
C ALA A 227 19.03 10.33 10.39
N ILE A 228 18.95 10.74 9.11
CA ILE A 228 17.73 11.32 8.53
C ILE A 228 16.64 10.25 8.40
N ILE A 229 16.97 9.06 7.89
CA ILE A 229 16.05 7.93 7.73
C ILE A 229 15.50 7.51 9.10
N ASN A 230 16.37 7.31 10.10
CA ASN A 230 15.97 6.95 11.46
C ASN A 230 15.03 8.00 12.09
N ARG A 231 15.26 9.30 11.82
CA ARG A 231 14.36 10.35 12.27
C ARG A 231 12.96 10.22 11.65
N TYR A 232 12.86 9.85 10.38
CA TYR A 232 11.56 9.62 9.75
C TYR A 232 10.90 8.33 10.26
N ASP A 233 11.67 7.26 10.53
CA ASP A 233 11.14 6.03 11.12
C ASP A 233 10.50 6.29 12.49
N ASN A 234 11.19 7.03 13.34
CA ASN A 234 10.64 7.44 14.64
C ASN A 234 9.35 8.26 14.49
N ARG A 235 9.26 9.15 13.50
CA ARG A 235 8.03 9.93 13.22
C ARG A 235 6.89 9.11 12.63
N ILE A 236 7.18 8.00 11.97
CA ILE A 236 6.16 7.07 11.45
C ILE A 236 5.62 6.23 12.60
N ALA A 237 6.48 5.84 13.55
CA ALA A 237 6.12 5.01 14.68
C ALA A 237 5.31 5.75 15.78
N MET A 238 5.34 7.07 15.80
CA MET A 238 4.55 7.93 16.73
C MET A 238 3.11 8.12 16.22
#